data_0f9a5bc8af403f4c7d29473c58bf6d56
#
_entry.id   0f9a5bc8af403f4c7d29473c58bf6d56
#
_cell.length_a   1.000
_cell.length_b   1.000
_cell.length_c   1.000
_cell.angle_alpha   90.00
_cell.angle_beta   90.00
_cell.angle_gamma   90.00
#
_symmetry.space_group_name_H-M   'P 1'
#
loop_
_entity.id
_entity.type
_entity.pdbx_description
1 polymer ?
#
loop_
_entity_poly.entity_id
_entity_poly.type
_entity_poly.pdbx_seq_one_letter_code
_entity_poly.pdbx_strand_id
1 'polypeptide(L)'
;MWEDNAGIGEIRGEHYYDPVKLALATGIQPPIPCMVSRLLDELKNVTGSDPLADIQPAHGFHFTFFPLTQPCYKVNEPLPENVEQLRQLWREFHGRKIVIRRLRLVALPSQLLLAGIPDEPAIALRQSFCEKLLKTPWRQELLLRHNHSPLPAPFWHSTLLRYRAAFLPAAVRQFFIERQDCGFGEVAGEMALARINYNWTKYYPVEM
;
A
#
# COMPACT_ATOMS: atom_id res chain seq x y z
N MET A 1 15.35 -18.61 -2.70
CA MET A 1 15.19 -17.28 -3.35
C MET A 1 16.35 -16.32 -3.03
N TRP A 2 17.02 -16.43 -1.89
CA TRP A 2 18.12 -15.52 -1.49
C TRP A 2 19.46 -16.22 -1.31
N GLU A 3 19.52 -17.54 -1.47
CA GLU A 3 20.73 -18.32 -1.24
C GLU A 3 21.84 -18.07 -2.27
N ASP A 4 21.46 -17.66 -3.50
CA ASP A 4 22.43 -17.47 -4.59
C ASP A 4 22.87 -16.00 -4.81
N ASN A 5 22.29 -15.02 -4.10
CA ASN A 5 22.62 -13.61 -4.29
C ASN A 5 23.19 -12.97 -3.02
N ALA A 6 24.51 -12.95 -2.90
CA ALA A 6 25.22 -12.25 -1.82
C ALA A 6 25.05 -10.71 -1.88
N GLY A 7 24.62 -10.15 -3.01
CA GLY A 7 24.53 -8.71 -3.26
C GLY A 7 23.11 -8.18 -3.44
N ILE A 8 23.01 -6.87 -3.69
CA ILE A 8 21.74 -6.15 -3.93
C ILE A 8 21.31 -6.18 -5.42
N GLY A 9 22.17 -6.67 -6.32
CA GLY A 9 21.94 -6.67 -7.75
C GLY A 9 21.97 -5.26 -8.36
N GLU A 10 21.28 -5.08 -9.48
CA GLU A 10 21.22 -3.82 -10.20
C GLU A 10 20.52 -2.74 -9.40
N ILE A 11 21.14 -1.55 -9.32
CA ILE A 11 20.55 -0.37 -8.69
C ILE A 11 19.69 0.33 -9.73
N ARG A 12 18.44 0.63 -9.35
CA ARG A 12 17.51 1.37 -10.19
C ARG A 12 17.87 2.86 -10.18
N GLY A 13 17.96 3.47 -11.37
CA GLY A 13 18.28 4.89 -11.51
C GLY A 13 17.20 5.82 -10.97
N GLU A 14 15.93 5.37 -10.95
CA GLU A 14 14.78 6.17 -10.53
C GLU A 14 14.13 5.59 -9.27
N HIS A 15 13.43 6.46 -8.54
CA HIS A 15 12.56 6.03 -7.45
C HIS A 15 11.43 5.11 -7.98
N TYR A 16 10.97 4.18 -7.13
CA TYR A 16 9.85 3.29 -7.45
C TYR A 16 8.60 4.05 -7.90
N TYR A 17 8.38 5.22 -7.31
CA TYR A 17 7.25 6.10 -7.57
C TYR A 17 7.70 7.56 -7.55
N ASP A 18 7.11 8.38 -8.38
CA ASP A 18 7.27 9.82 -8.32
C ASP A 18 6.66 10.35 -6.99
N PRO A 19 7.47 10.93 -6.08
CA PRO A 19 7.01 11.33 -4.75
C PRO A 19 6.04 12.52 -4.75
N VAL A 20 5.93 13.24 -5.87
CA VAL A 20 5.06 14.40 -6.00
C VAL A 20 3.73 14.09 -6.67
N LYS A 21 3.66 13.00 -7.41
CA LYS A 21 2.42 12.58 -8.07
C LYS A 21 1.47 11.89 -7.11
N LEU A 22 0.19 12.17 -7.32
CA LEU A 22 -0.92 11.59 -6.56
C LEU A 22 -1.72 10.61 -7.42
N ALA A 23 -2.30 9.62 -6.76
CA ALA A 23 -3.27 8.68 -7.34
C ALA A 23 -4.59 8.77 -6.58
N LEU A 24 -5.69 8.40 -7.21
CA LEU A 24 -6.92 8.09 -6.50
C LEU A 24 -6.84 6.65 -5.97
N ALA A 25 -7.13 6.50 -4.71
CA ALA A 25 -7.20 5.20 -4.06
C ALA A 25 -8.21 5.20 -2.92
N THR A 26 -8.62 4.00 -2.54
CA THR A 26 -9.39 3.76 -1.33
C THR A 26 -8.58 2.91 -0.35
N GLY A 27 -8.77 3.13 0.93
CA GLY A 27 -8.04 2.39 1.95
C GLY A 27 -8.30 2.88 3.36
N ILE A 28 -7.49 2.41 4.28
CA ILE A 28 -7.52 2.82 5.68
C ILE A 28 -6.15 3.34 6.12
N GLN A 29 -6.15 4.34 6.99
CA GLN A 29 -4.99 4.78 7.76
C GLN A 29 -5.27 4.52 9.25
N PRO A 30 -5.12 3.27 9.71
CA PRO A 30 -5.40 2.94 11.10
C PRO A 30 -4.32 3.52 12.01
N PRO A 31 -4.61 3.70 13.32
CA PRO A 31 -3.57 3.92 14.30
C PRO A 31 -2.49 2.83 14.17
N ILE A 32 -1.23 3.25 14.15
CA ILE A 32 -0.13 2.30 14.04
C ILE A 32 0.01 1.48 15.33
N PRO A 33 -0.01 0.14 15.28
CA PRO A 33 0.21 -0.67 16.47
C PRO A 33 1.63 -0.44 17.03
N CYS A 34 1.77 -0.47 18.36
CA CYS A 34 3.06 -0.26 19.03
C CYS A 34 4.17 -1.20 18.50
N MET A 35 3.83 -2.47 18.24
CA MET A 35 4.78 -3.44 17.68
C MET A 35 5.24 -3.05 16.26
N VAL A 36 4.34 -2.50 15.43
CA VAL A 36 4.67 -2.04 14.07
C VAL A 36 5.50 -0.76 14.12
N SER A 37 5.21 0.15 15.06
CA SER A 37 6.04 1.35 15.26
C SER A 37 7.48 0.98 15.62
N ARG A 38 7.66 0.06 16.57
CA ARG A 38 8.99 -0.45 16.94
C ARG A 38 9.70 -1.12 15.76
N LEU A 39 8.97 -1.93 14.99
CA LEU A 39 9.48 -2.58 13.79
C LEU A 39 10.04 -1.57 12.78
N LEU A 40 9.34 -0.45 12.56
CA LEU A 40 9.80 0.62 11.68
C LEU A 40 11.06 1.32 12.23
N ASP A 41 11.15 1.53 13.54
CA ASP A 41 12.34 2.14 14.16
C ASP A 41 13.54 1.20 14.11
N GLU A 42 13.34 -0.10 14.35
CA GLU A 42 14.39 -1.12 14.17
C GLU A 42 14.85 -1.20 12.71
N LEU A 43 13.90 -1.13 11.75
CA LEU A 43 14.23 -1.15 10.34
C LEU A 43 15.05 0.08 9.91
N LYS A 44 14.75 1.27 10.44
CA LYS A 44 15.56 2.48 10.26
C LYS A 44 16.98 2.29 10.79
N ASN A 45 17.13 1.65 11.95
CA ASN A 45 18.45 1.38 12.53
C ASN A 45 19.26 0.41 11.66
N VAL A 46 18.60 -0.64 11.13
CA VAL A 46 19.23 -1.64 10.25
C VAL A 46 19.67 -1.04 8.92
N THR A 47 18.86 -0.13 8.36
CA THR A 47 19.19 0.52 7.07
C THR A 47 20.11 1.72 7.25
N GLY A 48 20.15 2.31 8.46
CA GLY A 48 20.97 3.50 8.73
C GLY A 48 20.66 4.64 7.77
N SER A 49 21.71 5.22 7.17
CA SER A 49 21.62 6.28 6.16
C SER A 49 21.70 5.77 4.72
N ASP A 50 21.33 4.51 4.46
CA ASP A 50 21.37 3.93 3.12
C ASP A 50 20.42 4.71 2.18
N PRO A 51 20.93 5.39 1.15
CA PRO A 51 20.13 6.22 0.26
C PRO A 51 19.21 5.41 -0.68
N LEU A 52 19.38 4.09 -0.71
CA LEU A 52 18.53 3.18 -1.49
C LEU A 52 17.29 2.74 -0.71
N ALA A 53 17.28 2.94 0.61
CA ALA A 53 16.19 2.54 1.50
C ALA A 53 15.11 3.62 1.61
N ASP A 54 13.91 3.35 1.12
CA ASP A 54 12.72 4.19 1.29
C ASP A 54 11.80 3.51 2.32
N ILE A 55 11.93 3.94 3.59
CA ILE A 55 11.15 3.41 4.70
C ILE A 55 9.85 4.19 4.84
N GLN A 56 8.75 3.47 5.05
CA GLN A 56 7.43 4.02 5.29
C GLN A 56 7.44 4.90 6.55
N PRO A 57 7.11 6.20 6.44
CA PRO A 57 6.90 7.03 7.62
C PRO A 57 5.68 6.55 8.44
N ALA A 58 5.79 6.58 9.76
CA ALA A 58 4.73 6.09 10.64
C ALA A 58 3.37 6.78 10.41
N HIS A 59 3.38 8.09 10.15
CA HIS A 59 2.14 8.86 9.86
C HIS A 59 1.50 8.53 8.51
N GLY A 60 2.22 7.84 7.62
CA GLY A 60 1.69 7.33 6.35
C GLY A 60 1.34 5.83 6.40
N PHE A 61 1.35 5.20 7.59
CA PHE A 61 0.98 3.80 7.72
C PHE A 61 -0.46 3.55 7.26
N HIS A 62 -0.63 2.64 6.30
CA HIS A 62 -1.90 2.43 5.62
C HIS A 62 -2.05 1.03 5.06
N PHE A 63 -3.29 0.65 4.79
CA PHE A 63 -3.62 -0.50 3.94
C PHE A 63 -4.50 -0.02 2.79
N THR A 64 -4.04 -0.21 1.57
CA THR A 64 -4.81 0.12 0.39
C THR A 64 -5.93 -0.91 0.20
N PHE A 65 -7.18 -0.43 0.22
CA PHE A 65 -8.33 -1.26 -0.09
C PHE A 65 -8.43 -1.49 -1.60
N PHE A 66 -8.36 -0.40 -2.40
CA PHE A 66 -8.41 -0.47 -3.86
C PHE A 66 -7.67 0.72 -4.49
N PRO A 67 -6.58 0.51 -5.21
CA PRO A 67 -5.96 1.56 -6.02
C PRO A 67 -6.79 1.76 -7.29
N LEU A 68 -7.14 3.01 -7.61
CA LEU A 68 -8.06 3.35 -8.69
C LEU A 68 -7.35 3.83 -9.95
N THR A 69 -6.32 4.68 -9.79
CA THR A 69 -5.59 5.26 -10.92
C THR A 69 -4.09 5.06 -10.80
N GLN A 70 -3.39 5.25 -11.91
CA GLN A 70 -1.96 5.48 -11.87
C GLN A 70 -1.66 6.80 -11.13
N PRO A 71 -0.43 6.98 -10.59
CA PRO A 71 0.00 8.26 -10.02
C PRO A 71 0.18 9.30 -11.13
N CYS A 72 -0.85 10.08 -11.40
CA CYS A 72 -0.88 11.03 -12.52
C CYS A 72 -1.27 12.46 -12.11
N TYR A 73 -1.87 12.66 -10.93
CA TYR A 73 -2.37 13.97 -10.51
C TYR A 73 -1.32 14.79 -9.76
N LYS A 74 -1.38 16.12 -9.94
CA LYS A 74 -0.69 17.08 -9.08
C LYS A 74 -1.59 17.49 -7.91
N VAL A 75 -1.02 18.09 -6.87
CA VAL A 75 -1.76 18.47 -5.65
C VAL A 75 -2.97 19.36 -5.95
N ASN A 76 -2.81 20.35 -6.81
CA ASN A 76 -3.85 21.33 -7.12
C ASN A 76 -4.60 21.05 -8.43
N GLU A 77 -4.37 19.89 -9.01
CA GLU A 77 -5.07 19.50 -10.23
C GLU A 77 -6.52 19.16 -9.91
N PRO A 78 -7.50 19.61 -10.72
CA PRO A 78 -8.89 19.23 -10.52
C PRO A 78 -9.06 17.71 -10.63
N LEU A 79 -10.05 17.18 -9.93
CA LEU A 79 -10.44 15.78 -10.08
C LEU A 79 -11.05 15.58 -11.49
N PRO A 80 -10.95 14.38 -12.06
CA PRO A 80 -11.53 14.09 -13.37
C PRO A 80 -13.05 14.27 -13.36
N GLU A 81 -13.64 14.63 -14.49
CA GLU A 81 -15.08 14.92 -14.62
C GLU A 81 -15.96 13.74 -14.17
N ASN A 82 -15.49 12.52 -14.37
CA ASN A 82 -16.23 11.31 -13.96
C ASN A 82 -16.10 10.99 -12.46
N VAL A 83 -15.46 11.85 -11.65
CA VAL A 83 -15.31 11.64 -10.19
C VAL A 83 -16.65 11.58 -9.48
N GLU A 84 -17.68 12.28 -9.98
CA GLU A 84 -19.00 12.25 -9.38
C GLU A 84 -19.63 10.86 -9.40
N GLN A 85 -19.45 10.11 -10.47
CA GLN A 85 -19.89 8.71 -10.53
C GLN A 85 -19.16 7.83 -9.49
N LEU A 86 -17.87 8.10 -9.29
CA LEU A 86 -17.09 7.41 -8.26
C LEU A 86 -17.60 7.75 -6.86
N ARG A 87 -17.92 9.02 -6.58
CA ARG A 87 -18.51 9.47 -5.31
C ARG A 87 -19.85 8.78 -5.03
N GLN A 88 -20.73 8.77 -6.02
CA GLN A 88 -22.03 8.10 -5.90
C GLN A 88 -21.90 6.62 -5.55
N LEU A 89 -21.01 5.93 -6.24
CA LEU A 89 -20.72 4.53 -5.96
C LEU A 89 -20.07 4.35 -4.58
N TRP A 90 -19.14 5.24 -4.21
CA TRP A 90 -18.41 5.16 -2.95
C TRP A 90 -19.29 5.39 -1.71
N ARG A 91 -20.43 6.06 -1.82
CA ARG A 91 -21.38 6.29 -0.69
C ARG A 91 -21.76 4.99 0.03
N GLU A 92 -21.84 3.87 -0.66
CA GLU A 92 -22.16 2.57 -0.06
C GLU A 92 -21.02 1.99 0.78
N PHE A 93 -19.80 2.44 0.52
CA PHE A 93 -18.56 1.93 1.13
C PHE A 93 -17.94 2.90 2.12
N HIS A 94 -18.30 4.17 2.01
CA HIS A 94 -17.76 5.24 2.86
C HIS A 94 -18.01 4.96 4.35
N GLY A 95 -16.99 5.15 5.19
CA GLY A 95 -17.07 4.95 6.63
C GLY A 95 -17.23 3.49 7.08
N ARG A 96 -17.30 2.52 6.15
CA ARG A 96 -17.31 1.12 6.52
C ARG A 96 -15.99 0.76 7.18
N LYS A 97 -16.07 0.11 8.33
CA LYS A 97 -14.90 -0.37 9.07
C LYS A 97 -14.48 -1.73 8.54
N ILE A 98 -13.19 -1.89 8.31
CA ILE A 98 -12.56 -3.18 7.96
C ILE A 98 -11.50 -3.54 8.98
N VAL A 99 -11.27 -4.84 9.15
CA VAL A 99 -10.28 -5.39 10.09
C VAL A 99 -9.32 -6.29 9.29
N ILE A 100 -8.03 -6.11 9.54
CA ILE A 100 -6.96 -6.94 8.95
C ILE A 100 -6.20 -7.56 10.12
N ARG A 101 -6.25 -8.89 10.21
CA ARG A 101 -5.72 -9.66 11.33
C ARG A 101 -4.44 -10.40 10.97
N ARG A 102 -3.76 -10.91 11.99
CA ARG A 102 -2.58 -11.77 11.87
C ARG A 102 -1.50 -11.15 11.01
N LEU A 103 -1.20 -9.89 11.29
CA LEU A 103 -0.16 -9.16 10.57
C LEU A 103 1.19 -9.88 10.69
N ARG A 104 1.85 -10.12 9.56
CA ARG A 104 3.16 -10.75 9.46
C ARG A 104 4.03 -10.06 8.43
N LEU A 105 5.35 -10.18 8.61
CA LEU A 105 6.29 -9.73 7.61
C LEU A 105 6.26 -10.62 6.38
N VAL A 106 6.36 -9.99 5.22
CA VAL A 106 6.54 -10.64 3.92
C VAL A 106 7.65 -9.91 3.18
N ALA A 107 8.61 -10.65 2.69
CA ALA A 107 9.68 -10.09 1.89
C ALA A 107 9.47 -10.44 0.40
N LEU A 108 9.52 -9.41 -0.42
CA LEU A 108 9.68 -9.49 -1.87
C LEU A 108 11.14 -9.18 -2.23
N PRO A 109 11.57 -9.42 -3.46
CA PRO A 109 12.97 -9.20 -3.82
C PRO A 109 13.54 -7.85 -3.37
N SER A 110 12.79 -6.77 -3.54
CA SER A 110 13.20 -5.40 -3.22
C SER A 110 12.26 -4.64 -2.27
N GLN A 111 11.36 -5.35 -1.57
CA GLN A 111 10.41 -4.73 -0.66
C GLN A 111 10.22 -5.57 0.60
N LEU A 112 9.96 -4.88 1.71
CA LEU A 112 9.49 -5.50 2.93
C LEU A 112 8.08 -5.01 3.22
N LEU A 113 7.16 -5.93 3.38
CA LEU A 113 5.74 -5.67 3.55
C LEU A 113 5.25 -6.18 4.90
N LEU A 114 4.18 -5.59 5.40
CA LEU A 114 3.37 -6.12 6.47
C LEU A 114 2.05 -6.59 5.86
N ALA A 115 1.84 -7.88 5.75
CA ALA A 115 0.63 -8.47 5.18
C ALA A 115 -0.28 -9.03 6.29
N GLY A 116 -1.57 -9.07 6.01
CA GLY A 116 -2.54 -9.63 6.95
C GLY A 116 -3.74 -10.28 6.26
N ILE A 117 -4.57 -10.92 7.06
CA ILE A 117 -5.79 -11.58 6.63
C ILE A 117 -6.96 -10.64 6.91
N PRO A 118 -7.64 -10.14 5.86
CA PRO A 118 -8.84 -9.34 6.05
C PRO A 118 -9.98 -10.19 6.60
N ASP A 119 -10.93 -9.56 7.29
CA ASP A 119 -12.17 -10.21 7.67
C ASP A 119 -13.06 -10.46 6.43
N GLU A 120 -14.01 -11.39 6.55
CA GLU A 120 -14.92 -11.73 5.45
C GLU A 120 -15.70 -10.52 4.90
N PRO A 121 -16.23 -9.62 5.77
CA PRO A 121 -16.86 -8.39 5.27
C PRO A 121 -15.94 -7.55 4.39
N ALA A 122 -14.66 -7.40 4.74
CA ALA A 122 -13.70 -6.65 3.94
C ALA A 122 -13.47 -7.28 2.55
N ILE A 123 -13.40 -8.62 2.50
CA ILE A 123 -13.26 -9.35 1.23
C ILE A 123 -14.49 -9.12 0.35
N ALA A 124 -15.68 -9.30 0.91
CA ALA A 124 -16.94 -9.11 0.19
C ALA A 124 -17.12 -7.66 -0.31
N LEU A 125 -16.77 -6.68 0.53
CA LEU A 125 -16.81 -5.26 0.14
C LEU A 125 -15.85 -4.97 -1.01
N ARG A 126 -14.61 -5.50 -0.98
CA ARG A 126 -13.63 -5.31 -2.05
C ARG A 126 -14.11 -5.90 -3.38
N GLN A 127 -14.67 -7.11 -3.33
CA GLN A 127 -15.23 -7.78 -4.50
C GLN A 127 -16.41 -6.98 -5.08
N SER A 128 -17.38 -6.61 -4.24
CA SER A 128 -18.54 -5.82 -4.65
C SER A 128 -18.15 -4.46 -5.25
N PHE A 129 -17.19 -3.77 -4.63
CA PHE A 129 -16.69 -2.50 -5.14
C PHE A 129 -16.05 -2.66 -6.53
N CYS A 130 -15.20 -3.67 -6.70
CA CYS A 130 -14.58 -3.99 -7.98
C CYS A 130 -15.63 -4.25 -9.08
N GLU A 131 -16.60 -5.11 -8.80
CA GLU A 131 -17.66 -5.46 -9.76
C GLU A 131 -18.51 -4.27 -10.18
N LYS A 132 -18.81 -3.37 -9.23
CA LYS A 132 -19.55 -2.15 -9.50
C LYS A 132 -18.73 -1.17 -10.34
N LEU A 133 -17.45 -0.95 -9.99
CA LEU A 133 -16.54 -0.07 -10.73
C LEU A 133 -16.35 -0.53 -12.19
N LEU A 134 -16.22 -1.83 -12.43
CA LEU A 134 -16.07 -2.39 -13.77
C LEU A 134 -17.28 -2.15 -14.68
N LYS A 135 -18.44 -1.77 -14.12
CA LYS A 135 -19.67 -1.40 -14.85
C LYS A 135 -19.78 0.12 -15.10
N THR A 136 -18.77 0.89 -14.69
CA THR A 136 -18.72 2.34 -14.85
C THR A 136 -17.64 2.76 -15.86
N PRO A 137 -17.60 4.03 -16.30
CA PRO A 137 -16.48 4.57 -17.08
C PRO A 137 -15.11 4.43 -16.42
N TRP A 138 -15.03 4.20 -15.11
CA TRP A 138 -13.78 3.93 -14.39
C TRP A 138 -13.11 2.60 -14.75
N ARG A 139 -13.80 1.74 -15.50
CA ARG A 139 -13.26 0.46 -15.97
C ARG A 139 -11.92 0.62 -16.70
N GLN A 140 -11.78 1.63 -17.55
CA GLN A 140 -10.56 1.83 -18.32
C GLN A 140 -9.37 2.17 -17.39
N GLU A 141 -9.56 3.08 -16.45
CA GLU A 141 -8.56 3.46 -15.45
C GLU A 141 -8.12 2.25 -14.60
N LEU A 142 -9.08 1.44 -14.18
CA LEU A 142 -8.81 0.22 -13.42
C LEU A 142 -7.98 -0.78 -14.22
N LEU A 143 -8.37 -1.06 -15.45
CA LEU A 143 -7.64 -2.01 -16.30
C LEU A 143 -6.22 -1.51 -16.60
N LEU A 144 -6.04 -0.21 -16.81
CA LEU A 144 -4.73 0.41 -16.96
C LEU A 144 -3.90 0.29 -15.67
N ARG A 145 -4.51 0.55 -14.51
CA ARG A 145 -3.84 0.47 -13.20
C ARG A 145 -3.44 -0.95 -12.84
N HIS A 146 -4.23 -1.94 -13.22
CA HIS A 146 -4.11 -3.34 -12.86
C HIS A 146 -3.70 -4.26 -14.02
N ASN A 147 -3.05 -3.72 -15.04
CA ASN A 147 -2.69 -4.47 -16.26
C ASN A 147 -1.79 -5.71 -16.01
N HIS A 148 -1.13 -5.78 -14.85
CA HIS A 148 -0.23 -6.87 -14.45
C HIS A 148 -0.67 -7.56 -13.15
N SER A 149 -1.90 -7.36 -12.70
CA SER A 149 -2.40 -7.94 -11.45
C SER A 149 -3.86 -8.36 -11.55
N PRO A 150 -4.28 -9.37 -10.77
CA PRO A 150 -5.69 -9.74 -10.68
C PRO A 150 -6.57 -8.58 -10.18
N LEU A 151 -7.83 -8.57 -10.58
CA LEU A 151 -8.86 -7.66 -10.12
C LEU A 151 -9.99 -8.41 -9.39
N PRO A 152 -10.23 -8.12 -8.11
CA PRO A 152 -9.40 -7.34 -7.20
C PRO A 152 -8.11 -8.07 -6.84
N ALA A 153 -7.06 -7.32 -6.50
CA ALA A 153 -5.82 -7.94 -6.03
C ALA A 153 -6.08 -8.68 -4.71
N PRO A 154 -5.68 -9.96 -4.57
CA PRO A 154 -6.03 -10.76 -3.39
C PRO A 154 -5.21 -10.40 -2.14
N PHE A 155 -4.11 -9.69 -2.33
CA PHE A 155 -3.14 -9.40 -1.29
C PHE A 155 -3.47 -8.12 -0.52
N TRP A 156 -3.41 -8.19 0.83
CA TRP A 156 -3.68 -7.09 1.73
C TRP A 156 -2.41 -6.77 2.50
N HIS A 157 -1.82 -5.61 2.25
CA HIS A 157 -0.53 -5.25 2.83
C HIS A 157 -0.37 -3.75 3.04
N SER A 158 0.54 -3.42 3.95
CA SER A 158 1.21 -2.14 4.07
C SER A 158 2.67 -2.32 3.70
N THR A 159 3.21 -1.44 2.88
CA THR A 159 4.64 -1.48 2.56
C THR A 159 5.42 -0.82 3.69
N LEU A 160 6.46 -1.48 4.21
CA LEU A 160 7.33 -0.95 5.25
C LEU A 160 8.63 -0.39 4.67
N LEU A 161 9.16 -1.05 3.66
CA LEU A 161 10.39 -0.63 2.96
C LEU A 161 10.27 -0.92 1.47
N ARG A 162 10.71 0.05 0.66
CA ARG A 162 11.06 -0.13 -0.76
C ARG A 162 12.56 0.07 -0.88
N TYR A 163 13.22 -0.85 -1.55
CA TYR A 163 14.66 -0.76 -1.75
C TYR A 163 14.97 -0.55 -3.22
N ARG A 164 15.75 0.48 -3.54
CA ARG A 164 16.02 0.91 -4.91
C ARG A 164 17.10 0.08 -5.60
N ALA A 165 17.04 -1.23 -5.43
CA ALA A 165 17.87 -2.20 -6.14
C ALA A 165 17.04 -3.46 -6.47
N ALA A 166 17.63 -4.41 -7.16
CA ALA A 166 16.97 -5.66 -7.53
C ALA A 166 16.59 -6.49 -6.29
N PHE A 167 17.45 -6.48 -5.26
CA PHE A 167 17.26 -7.27 -4.04
C PHE A 167 17.48 -6.43 -2.79
N LEU A 168 16.82 -6.82 -1.70
CA LEU A 168 17.04 -6.29 -0.36
C LEU A 168 18.49 -6.54 0.08
N PRO A 169 19.15 -5.63 0.80
CA PRO A 169 20.49 -5.83 1.31
C PRO A 169 20.52 -6.93 2.39
N ALA A 170 21.68 -7.54 2.60
CA ALA A 170 21.86 -8.67 3.52
C ALA A 170 21.32 -8.38 4.94
N ALA A 171 21.57 -7.18 5.46
CA ALA A 171 21.08 -6.78 6.78
C ALA A 171 19.54 -6.77 6.88
N VAL A 172 18.83 -6.32 5.84
CA VAL A 172 17.35 -6.33 5.79
C VAL A 172 16.82 -7.75 5.59
N ARG A 173 17.51 -8.58 4.81
CA ARG A 173 17.16 -10.00 4.67
C ARG A 173 17.29 -10.75 6.00
N GLN A 174 18.37 -10.52 6.74
CA GLN A 174 18.59 -11.09 8.07
C GLN A 174 17.52 -10.60 9.05
N PHE A 175 17.24 -9.30 9.05
CA PHE A 175 16.14 -8.69 9.83
C PHE A 175 14.80 -9.39 9.59
N PHE A 176 14.47 -9.70 8.33
CA PHE A 176 13.26 -10.44 7.98
C PHE A 176 13.31 -11.88 8.52
N ILE A 177 14.40 -12.62 8.30
CA ILE A 177 14.54 -14.02 8.74
C ILE A 177 14.31 -14.15 10.24
N GLU A 178 14.86 -13.22 11.04
CA GLU A 178 14.70 -13.21 12.50
C GLU A 178 13.27 -12.94 12.98
N ARG A 179 12.42 -12.35 12.12
CA ARG A 179 11.07 -11.87 12.48
C ARG A 179 9.93 -12.45 11.64
N GLN A 180 10.23 -13.31 10.66
CA GLN A 180 9.23 -13.84 9.73
C GLN A 180 8.09 -14.61 10.42
N ASP A 181 8.37 -15.23 11.56
CA ASP A 181 7.41 -15.99 12.36
C ASP A 181 6.72 -15.14 13.44
N CYS A 182 7.13 -13.88 13.61
CA CYS A 182 6.52 -12.95 14.57
C CYS A 182 5.15 -12.48 14.07
N GLY A 183 4.19 -12.41 15.00
CA GLY A 183 2.90 -11.77 14.77
C GLY A 183 2.94 -10.30 15.19
N PHE A 184 2.35 -9.41 14.38
CA PHE A 184 2.30 -7.96 14.65
C PHE A 184 0.89 -7.47 14.98
N GLY A 185 0.01 -8.39 15.40
CA GLY A 185 -1.35 -8.06 15.83
C GLY A 185 -2.34 -7.91 14.68
N GLU A 186 -3.21 -6.93 14.82
CA GLU A 186 -4.25 -6.58 13.87
C GLU A 186 -4.41 -5.06 13.75
N VAL A 187 -5.05 -4.62 12.70
CA VAL A 187 -5.46 -3.22 12.49
C VAL A 187 -6.91 -3.15 12.09
N ALA A 188 -7.55 -2.05 12.45
CA ALA A 188 -8.90 -1.73 11.99
C ALA A 188 -9.00 -0.25 11.65
N GLY A 189 -9.76 0.08 10.64
CA GLY A 189 -9.96 1.48 10.23
C GLY A 189 -11.19 1.65 9.37
N GLU A 190 -11.65 2.89 9.28
CA GLU A 190 -12.73 3.28 8.39
C GLU A 190 -12.19 3.53 6.99
N MET A 191 -12.91 3.01 6.00
CA MET A 191 -12.53 3.17 4.61
C MET A 191 -12.76 4.60 4.13
N ALA A 192 -11.77 5.14 3.44
CA ALA A 192 -11.83 6.44 2.81
C ALA A 192 -11.45 6.38 1.32
N LEU A 193 -11.97 7.31 0.54
CA LEU A 193 -11.55 7.62 -0.81
C LEU A 193 -10.73 8.90 -0.79
N ALA A 194 -9.52 8.86 -1.33
CA ALA A 194 -8.62 10.01 -1.29
C ALA A 194 -7.68 10.08 -2.50
N ARG A 195 -7.16 11.30 -2.76
CA ARG A 195 -5.92 11.47 -3.52
C ARG A 195 -4.74 11.29 -2.58
N ILE A 196 -3.85 10.41 -2.92
CA ILE A 196 -2.72 10.05 -2.07
C ILE A 196 -1.42 9.98 -2.89
N ASN A 197 -0.29 10.25 -2.27
CA ASN A 197 0.98 9.83 -2.81
C ASN A 197 1.26 8.36 -2.49
N TYR A 198 2.32 7.79 -3.04
CA TYR A 198 2.63 6.36 -2.97
C TYR A 198 2.76 5.79 -1.55
N ASN A 199 3.08 6.61 -0.56
CA ASN A 199 3.26 6.22 0.85
C ASN A 199 2.23 6.85 1.81
N TRP A 200 1.16 7.45 1.29
CA TRP A 200 0.05 8.05 2.03
C TRP A 200 0.45 9.15 3.04
N THR A 201 1.62 9.73 2.90
CA THR A 201 2.03 10.90 3.69
C THR A 201 1.37 12.19 3.20
N LYS A 202 0.96 12.22 1.93
CA LYS A 202 0.07 13.23 1.36
C LYS A 202 -1.28 12.57 1.17
N TYR A 203 -2.27 13.09 1.87
CA TYR A 203 -3.61 12.53 1.91
C TYR A 203 -4.64 13.65 1.79
N TYR A 204 -5.44 13.61 0.73
CA TYR A 204 -6.48 14.59 0.44
C TYR A 204 -7.79 13.85 0.23
N PRO A 205 -8.70 13.85 1.23
CA PRO A 205 -9.99 13.19 1.10
C PRO A 205 -10.75 13.71 -0.11
N VAL A 206 -11.42 12.81 -0.82
CA VAL A 206 -12.41 13.22 -1.82
C VAL A 206 -13.71 13.49 -1.06
N GLU A 207 -14.13 14.74 -1.04
CA GLU A 207 -15.38 15.17 -0.41
C GLU A 207 -16.58 14.45 -1.03
N MET A 208 -17.54 14.06 -0.17
CA MET A 208 -18.70 13.25 -0.54
C MET A 208 -19.90 14.12 -0.86
#